data_4f8ee75f92b95cefde88f41e1a4f04f4
#
_entry.id   4f8ee75f92b95cefde88f41e1a4f04f4
#
_cell.length_a   1.000
_cell.length_b   1.000
_cell.length_c   1.000
_cell.angle_alpha   90.00
_cell.angle_beta   90.00
_cell.angle_gamma   90.00
#
_symmetry.space_group_name_H-M   'P 1'
#
loop_
_entity.id
_entity.type
_entity.pdbx_description
1 polymer ?
#
loop_
_entity_poly.entity_id
_entity_poly.type
_entity_poly.pdbx_seq_one_letter_code
_entity_poly.pdbx_strand_id
1 'polypeptide(L)'
;MTSVVDRLRPPAGLRVLIPAGAAGIGAAIARAFHAAAARVCVCDIDAAAVARIAAELPGIEASVADVADRTQVDRVVADAARSLGGLDVLVNNAGIAGPTGGIDELDPDDWERTIDIDLNGQYYFARRAVPLLKASKSNPCIIAMSSVAGRLGYAWRTPYAAAKWAIVGMVKSLAIELGPAGIRANAILPGIVEGERIDRVIDARARTLGVSFEAMRDEYLRKVSLRRMVTADDVAAMALFLCSPAARNVTGQAISVDGNVEYL
;
A
#
# COMPACT_ATOMS: atom_id res chain seq x y z
N MET A 1 0.58 -33.84 -4.86
CA MET A 1 1.17 -32.69 -4.12
C MET A 1 1.26 -31.52 -5.08
N THR A 2 0.75 -30.36 -4.72
CA THR A 2 0.89 -29.12 -5.51
C THR A 2 2.38 -28.76 -5.60
N SER A 3 2.88 -28.45 -6.79
CA SER A 3 4.31 -28.08 -6.97
C SER A 3 4.65 -26.76 -6.23
N VAL A 4 5.93 -26.50 -5.98
CA VAL A 4 6.35 -25.20 -5.42
C VAL A 4 5.96 -24.07 -6.35
N VAL A 5 6.05 -24.28 -7.68
CA VAL A 5 5.68 -23.28 -8.69
C VAL A 5 4.20 -22.95 -8.63
N ASP A 6 3.32 -23.94 -8.50
CA ASP A 6 1.88 -23.71 -8.38
C ASP A 6 1.53 -22.90 -7.12
N ARG A 7 2.29 -23.10 -6.05
CA ARG A 7 2.09 -22.35 -4.79
C ARG A 7 2.49 -20.89 -4.86
N LEU A 8 3.25 -20.45 -5.87
CA LEU A 8 3.60 -19.05 -6.06
C LEU A 8 2.43 -18.22 -6.59
N ARG A 9 1.38 -18.84 -7.09
CA ARG A 9 0.19 -18.13 -7.58
C ARG A 9 -0.85 -18.01 -6.47
N PRO A 10 -1.44 -16.81 -6.27
CA PRO A 10 -2.61 -16.67 -5.42
C PRO A 10 -3.75 -17.56 -5.91
N PRO A 11 -4.58 -18.11 -5.02
CA PRO A 11 -5.77 -18.85 -5.43
C PRO A 11 -6.72 -17.97 -6.24
N ALA A 12 -7.33 -18.53 -7.29
CA ALA A 12 -8.40 -17.85 -8.01
C ALA A 12 -9.61 -17.60 -7.09
N GLY A 13 -10.36 -16.53 -7.36
CA GLY A 13 -11.55 -16.18 -6.60
C GLY A 13 -11.26 -15.51 -5.23
N LEU A 14 -10.01 -15.18 -4.90
CA LEU A 14 -9.71 -14.37 -3.70
C LEU A 14 -10.51 -13.07 -3.71
N ARG A 15 -11.07 -12.72 -2.56
CA ARG A 15 -11.85 -11.51 -2.34
C ARG A 15 -10.94 -10.43 -1.74
N VAL A 16 -10.63 -9.42 -2.53
CA VAL A 16 -9.59 -8.44 -2.23
C VAL A 16 -10.17 -7.03 -2.14
N LEU A 17 -9.87 -6.31 -1.07
CA LEU A 17 -10.20 -4.89 -0.92
C LEU A 17 -8.91 -4.07 -0.92
N ILE A 18 -8.87 -3.01 -1.76
CA ILE A 18 -7.70 -2.15 -1.96
C ILE A 18 -8.11 -0.68 -1.83
N PRO A 19 -8.04 -0.05 -0.64
CA PRO A 19 -8.14 1.40 -0.48
C PRO A 19 -7.07 2.16 -1.26
N ALA A 20 -7.44 3.31 -1.86
CA ALA A 20 -6.63 4.07 -2.82
C ALA A 20 -6.14 3.18 -3.98
N GLY A 21 -7.06 2.34 -4.48
CA GLY A 21 -6.78 1.30 -5.48
C GLY A 21 -6.96 1.74 -6.93
N ALA A 22 -7.31 3.01 -7.20
CA ALA A 22 -7.63 3.45 -8.55
C ALA A 22 -6.46 4.11 -9.31
N ALA A 23 -5.32 4.35 -8.63
CA ALA A 23 -4.15 4.98 -9.24
C ALA A 23 -2.84 4.40 -8.71
N GLY A 24 -1.73 4.66 -9.39
CA GLY A 24 -0.37 4.33 -8.96
C GLY A 24 -0.18 2.87 -8.55
N ILE A 25 0.45 2.65 -7.39
CA ILE A 25 0.72 1.31 -6.83
C ILE A 25 -0.58 0.54 -6.60
N GLY A 26 -1.61 1.21 -6.05
CA GLY A 26 -2.92 0.57 -5.80
C GLY A 26 -3.56 0.01 -7.06
N ALA A 27 -3.54 0.77 -8.15
CA ALA A 27 -4.06 0.31 -9.43
C ALA A 27 -3.24 -0.84 -10.04
N ALA A 28 -1.91 -0.81 -9.91
CA ALA A 28 -1.06 -1.92 -10.35
C ALA A 28 -1.39 -3.20 -9.55
N ILE A 29 -1.59 -3.08 -8.24
CA ILE A 29 -2.02 -4.20 -7.39
C ILE A 29 -3.41 -4.70 -7.81
N ALA A 30 -4.36 -3.79 -8.09
CA ALA A 30 -5.70 -4.15 -8.53
C ALA A 30 -5.67 -4.93 -9.86
N ARG A 31 -4.89 -4.45 -10.84
CA ARG A 31 -4.66 -5.16 -12.12
C ARG A 31 -4.06 -6.54 -11.90
N ALA A 32 -3.05 -6.65 -11.07
CA ALA A 32 -2.36 -7.91 -10.81
C ALA A 32 -3.29 -8.94 -10.16
N PHE A 33 -4.09 -8.55 -9.15
CA PHE A 33 -5.08 -9.43 -8.55
C PHE A 33 -6.22 -9.79 -9.51
N HIS A 34 -6.70 -8.84 -10.31
CA HIS A 34 -7.70 -9.10 -11.34
C HIS A 34 -7.20 -10.11 -12.38
N ALA A 35 -5.96 -9.94 -12.87
CA ALA A 35 -5.31 -10.89 -13.79
C ALA A 35 -5.07 -12.27 -13.15
N ALA A 36 -4.96 -12.34 -11.83
CA ALA A 36 -4.91 -13.59 -11.06
C ALA A 36 -6.30 -14.20 -10.77
N ALA A 37 -7.35 -13.72 -11.45
CA ALA A 37 -8.74 -14.13 -11.29
C ALA A 37 -9.28 -13.93 -9.86
N ALA A 38 -8.80 -12.93 -9.14
CA ALA A 38 -9.38 -12.48 -7.88
C ALA A 38 -10.62 -11.59 -8.13
N ARG A 39 -11.53 -11.56 -7.17
CA ARG A 39 -12.65 -10.62 -7.11
C ARG A 39 -12.14 -9.38 -6.35
N VAL A 40 -12.03 -8.25 -7.04
CA VAL A 40 -11.38 -7.05 -6.52
C VAL A 40 -12.40 -5.96 -6.27
N CYS A 41 -12.32 -5.31 -5.10
CA CYS A 41 -12.99 -4.08 -4.77
C CYS A 41 -11.94 -3.00 -4.49
N VAL A 42 -12.11 -1.82 -5.05
CA VAL A 42 -11.26 -0.66 -4.80
C VAL A 42 -12.06 0.54 -4.33
N CYS A 43 -11.44 1.42 -3.56
CA CYS A 43 -11.95 2.78 -3.38
C CYS A 43 -10.82 3.78 -3.58
N ASP A 44 -11.18 5.00 -3.94
CA ASP A 44 -10.24 6.11 -4.08
C ASP A 44 -10.98 7.43 -3.87
N ILE A 45 -10.25 8.49 -3.48
CA ILE A 45 -10.83 9.83 -3.37
C ILE A 45 -11.03 10.49 -4.74
N ASP A 46 -10.24 10.08 -5.75
CA ASP A 46 -10.32 10.60 -7.12
C ASP A 46 -11.41 9.87 -7.92
N ALA A 47 -12.56 10.52 -8.08
CA ALA A 47 -13.69 9.99 -8.84
C ALA A 47 -13.33 9.67 -10.31
N ALA A 48 -12.44 10.45 -10.94
CA ALA A 48 -12.01 10.19 -12.32
C ALA A 48 -11.12 8.94 -12.38
N ALA A 49 -10.23 8.72 -11.41
CA ALA A 49 -9.44 7.49 -11.32
C ALA A 49 -10.33 6.26 -11.07
N VAL A 50 -11.34 6.39 -10.20
CA VAL A 50 -12.35 5.34 -9.95
C VAL A 50 -13.07 4.96 -11.24
N ALA A 51 -13.52 5.94 -12.01
CA ALA A 51 -14.20 5.68 -13.29
C ALA A 51 -13.26 5.00 -14.31
N ARG A 52 -12.00 5.42 -14.37
CA ARG A 52 -10.99 4.81 -15.29
C ARG A 52 -10.73 3.35 -14.95
N ILE A 53 -10.46 3.02 -13.68
CA ILE A 53 -10.14 1.65 -13.28
C ILE A 53 -11.36 0.72 -13.46
N ALA A 54 -12.58 1.21 -13.22
CA ALA A 54 -13.81 0.46 -13.44
C ALA A 54 -14.04 0.14 -14.93
N ALA A 55 -13.71 1.08 -15.83
CA ALA A 55 -13.78 0.86 -17.25
C ALA A 55 -12.69 -0.10 -17.77
N GLU A 56 -11.50 -0.03 -17.18
CA GLU A 56 -10.33 -0.83 -17.56
C GLU A 56 -10.46 -2.30 -17.13
N LEU A 57 -11.01 -2.57 -15.94
CA LEU A 57 -11.08 -3.90 -15.34
C LEU A 57 -12.54 -4.37 -15.20
N PRO A 58 -13.09 -5.07 -16.19
CA PRO A 58 -14.47 -5.54 -16.13
C PRO A 58 -14.75 -6.41 -14.90
N GLY A 59 -15.82 -6.08 -14.18
CA GLY A 59 -16.23 -6.82 -12.98
C GLY A 59 -15.52 -6.41 -11.69
N ILE A 60 -14.67 -5.36 -11.72
CA ILE A 60 -14.16 -4.75 -10.49
C ILE A 60 -15.26 -3.90 -9.83
N GLU A 61 -15.33 -3.96 -8.51
CA GLU A 61 -16.16 -3.02 -7.73
C GLU A 61 -15.32 -1.79 -7.40
N ALA A 62 -15.78 -0.59 -7.75
CA ALA A 62 -15.04 0.64 -7.54
C ALA A 62 -15.93 1.73 -6.96
N SER A 63 -15.48 2.42 -5.92
CA SER A 63 -16.26 3.47 -5.24
C SER A 63 -15.41 4.67 -4.85
N VAL A 64 -16.05 5.84 -4.75
CA VAL A 64 -15.39 7.05 -4.25
C VAL A 64 -15.47 7.09 -2.73
N ALA A 65 -14.31 7.23 -2.07
CA ALA A 65 -14.25 7.37 -0.62
C ALA A 65 -12.93 8.02 -0.16
N ASP A 66 -13.02 8.84 0.90
CA ASP A 66 -11.88 9.33 1.66
C ASP A 66 -11.54 8.31 2.77
N VAL A 67 -10.31 7.83 2.79
CA VAL A 67 -9.82 6.86 3.78
C VAL A 67 -9.68 7.45 5.18
N ALA A 68 -9.62 8.77 5.33
CA ALA A 68 -9.60 9.48 6.61
C ALA A 68 -11.02 9.62 7.23
N ASP A 69 -12.07 9.43 6.43
CA ASP A 69 -13.45 9.47 6.89
C ASP A 69 -13.94 8.08 7.33
N ARG A 70 -14.07 7.89 8.64
CA ARG A 70 -14.53 6.62 9.23
C ARG A 70 -15.88 6.13 8.72
N THR A 71 -16.83 7.04 8.46
CA THR A 71 -18.15 6.69 7.96
C THR A 71 -18.07 6.15 6.53
N GLN A 72 -17.25 6.77 5.69
CA GLN A 72 -17.03 6.30 4.33
C GLN A 72 -16.28 4.97 4.33
N VAL A 73 -15.26 4.78 5.20
CA VAL A 73 -14.58 3.50 5.37
C VAL A 73 -15.54 2.39 5.79
N ASP A 74 -16.40 2.64 6.78
CA ASP A 74 -17.43 1.68 7.22
C ASP A 74 -18.34 1.25 6.07
N ARG A 75 -18.79 2.20 5.25
CA ARG A 75 -19.60 1.95 4.05
C ARG A 75 -18.82 1.09 3.04
N VAL A 76 -17.60 1.49 2.69
CA VAL A 76 -16.77 0.76 1.70
C VAL A 76 -16.55 -0.70 2.11
N VAL A 77 -16.21 -0.95 3.38
CA VAL A 77 -15.98 -2.33 3.85
C VAL A 77 -17.28 -3.14 3.84
N ALA A 78 -18.43 -2.53 4.22
CA ALA A 78 -19.71 -3.21 4.18
C ALA A 78 -20.16 -3.53 2.74
N ASP A 79 -19.96 -2.61 1.80
CA ASP A 79 -20.28 -2.80 0.39
C ASP A 79 -19.38 -3.86 -0.24
N ALA A 80 -18.07 -3.83 0.02
CA ALA A 80 -17.14 -4.85 -0.42
C ALA A 80 -17.51 -6.24 0.13
N ALA A 81 -17.85 -6.34 1.42
CA ALA A 81 -18.28 -7.61 2.02
C ALA A 81 -19.54 -8.18 1.35
N ARG A 82 -20.48 -7.30 0.98
CA ARG A 82 -21.73 -7.69 0.31
C ARG A 82 -21.48 -8.13 -1.14
N SER A 83 -20.78 -7.32 -1.91
CA SER A 83 -20.55 -7.59 -3.33
C SER A 83 -19.61 -8.79 -3.53
N LEU A 84 -18.54 -8.90 -2.73
CA LEU A 84 -17.60 -10.02 -2.82
C LEU A 84 -18.09 -11.29 -2.11
N GLY A 85 -19.07 -11.22 -1.22
CA GLY A 85 -19.52 -12.34 -0.38
C GLY A 85 -18.55 -12.65 0.75
N GLY A 86 -17.84 -11.67 1.27
CA GLY A 86 -16.84 -11.75 2.34
C GLY A 86 -15.50 -11.13 1.93
N LEU A 87 -14.44 -11.36 2.72
CA LEU A 87 -13.11 -10.79 2.47
C LEU A 87 -12.01 -11.79 2.81
N ASP A 88 -11.01 -11.90 1.94
CA ASP A 88 -9.82 -12.74 2.14
C ASP A 88 -8.55 -11.90 2.28
N VAL A 89 -8.48 -10.76 1.60
CA VAL A 89 -7.29 -9.90 1.57
C VAL A 89 -7.69 -8.45 1.74
N LEU A 90 -7.03 -7.75 2.67
CA LEU A 90 -7.02 -6.30 2.75
C LEU A 90 -5.65 -5.79 2.34
N VAL A 91 -5.58 -4.95 1.30
CA VAL A 91 -4.35 -4.24 0.92
C VAL A 91 -4.49 -2.77 1.31
N ASN A 92 -4.06 -2.39 2.48
CA ASN A 92 -4.02 -1.02 2.98
C ASN A 92 -2.96 -0.20 2.23
N ASN A 93 -3.33 0.38 1.08
CA ASN A 93 -2.40 1.07 0.18
C ASN A 93 -2.43 2.59 0.30
N ALA A 94 -3.48 3.17 0.85
CA ALA A 94 -3.64 4.63 0.92
C ALA A 94 -2.45 5.33 1.61
N GLY A 95 -2.08 6.48 1.05
CA GLY A 95 -1.04 7.31 1.62
C GLY A 95 -0.67 8.50 0.76
N ILE A 96 -0.36 9.62 1.40
CA ILE A 96 0.11 10.86 0.78
C ILE A 96 1.60 11.09 1.08
N ALA A 97 2.18 12.04 0.37
CA ALA A 97 3.57 12.42 0.63
C ALA A 97 3.74 13.21 1.93
N GLY A 98 2.70 13.91 2.37
CA GLY A 98 2.78 14.90 3.43
C GLY A 98 3.61 16.12 3.04
N PRO A 99 3.76 17.10 3.95
CA PRO A 99 4.54 18.30 3.72
C PRO A 99 6.05 18.01 3.73
N THR A 100 6.82 18.97 3.20
CA THR A 100 8.28 18.98 3.28
C THR A 100 8.72 20.26 3.96
N GLY A 101 9.43 20.17 5.10
CA GLY A 101 9.89 21.32 5.87
C GLY A 101 10.57 20.92 7.18
N GLY A 102 11.19 21.88 7.86
CA GLY A 102 11.73 21.69 9.21
C GLY A 102 10.60 21.39 10.19
N ILE A 103 10.90 20.64 11.24
CA ILE A 103 9.87 20.23 12.23
C ILE A 103 9.21 21.44 12.92
N ASP A 104 9.92 22.53 13.06
CA ASP A 104 9.50 23.79 13.65
C ASP A 104 8.74 24.69 12.67
N GLU A 105 8.73 24.36 11.38
CA GLU A 105 8.08 25.12 10.31
C GLU A 105 6.81 24.44 9.78
N LEU A 106 6.60 23.15 10.11
CA LEU A 106 5.45 22.40 9.61
C LEU A 106 4.15 22.85 10.25
N ASP A 107 3.13 23.04 9.41
CA ASP A 107 1.76 23.31 9.88
C ASP A 107 1.22 22.08 10.62
N PRO A 108 0.67 22.22 11.84
CA PRO A 108 0.02 21.14 12.58
C PRO A 108 -1.10 20.46 11.80
N ASP A 109 -1.90 21.16 11.01
CA ASP A 109 -2.98 20.60 10.20
C ASP A 109 -2.43 19.67 9.12
N ASP A 110 -1.29 19.99 8.51
CA ASP A 110 -0.61 19.13 7.55
C ASP A 110 -0.04 17.86 8.20
N TRP A 111 0.46 18.00 9.44
CA TRP A 111 0.86 16.84 10.25
C TRP A 111 -0.33 15.92 10.50
N GLU A 112 -1.42 16.45 11.05
CA GLU A 112 -2.63 15.69 11.37
C GLU A 112 -3.20 14.99 10.13
N ARG A 113 -3.33 15.72 9.01
CA ARG A 113 -3.80 15.18 7.75
C ARG A 113 -2.92 14.01 7.24
N THR A 114 -1.59 14.12 7.40
CA THR A 114 -0.67 13.05 6.99
C THR A 114 -0.88 11.79 7.85
N ILE A 115 -1.01 11.95 9.16
CA ILE A 115 -1.28 10.84 10.09
C ILE A 115 -2.67 10.23 9.81
N ASP A 116 -3.68 11.05 9.57
CA ASP A 116 -5.04 10.56 9.32
C ASP A 116 -5.14 9.71 8.06
N ILE A 117 -4.49 10.12 6.98
CA ILE A 117 -4.52 9.37 5.72
C ILE A 117 -3.59 8.16 5.78
N ASP A 118 -2.32 8.35 6.19
CA ASP A 118 -1.29 7.33 6.07
C ASP A 118 -1.39 6.24 7.14
N LEU A 119 -1.84 6.59 8.35
CA LEU A 119 -1.90 5.68 9.49
C LEU A 119 -3.33 5.38 9.94
N ASN A 120 -4.10 6.41 10.31
CA ASN A 120 -5.45 6.23 10.85
C ASN A 120 -6.38 5.56 9.84
N GLY A 121 -6.29 5.92 8.55
CA GLY A 121 -7.04 5.27 7.48
C GLY A 121 -6.76 3.75 7.41
N GLN A 122 -5.50 3.33 7.51
CA GLN A 122 -5.15 1.90 7.53
C GLN A 122 -5.72 1.18 8.75
N TYR A 123 -5.71 1.84 9.92
CA TYR A 123 -6.34 1.30 11.12
C TYR A 123 -7.86 1.17 10.96
N TYR A 124 -8.54 2.17 10.39
CA TYR A 124 -9.99 2.11 10.19
C TYR A 124 -10.40 0.94 9.31
N PHE A 125 -9.73 0.75 8.17
CA PHE A 125 -9.96 -0.40 7.30
C PHE A 125 -9.64 -1.72 8.00
N ALA A 126 -8.50 -1.84 8.68
CA ALA A 126 -8.12 -3.06 9.39
C ALA A 126 -9.16 -3.44 10.46
N ARG A 127 -9.59 -2.47 11.28
CA ARG A 127 -10.62 -2.65 12.32
C ARG A 127 -11.91 -3.25 11.76
N ARG A 128 -12.35 -2.80 10.59
CA ARG A 128 -13.61 -3.26 9.95
C ARG A 128 -13.42 -4.55 9.16
N ALA A 129 -12.26 -4.77 8.58
CA ALA A 129 -11.96 -5.94 7.79
C ALA A 129 -11.68 -7.19 8.63
N VAL A 130 -11.07 -7.07 9.81
CA VAL A 130 -10.65 -8.20 10.65
C VAL A 130 -11.78 -9.19 10.95
N PRO A 131 -13.02 -8.79 11.32
CA PRO A 131 -14.12 -9.74 11.50
C PRO A 131 -14.42 -10.57 10.25
N LEU A 132 -14.33 -9.96 9.06
CA LEU A 132 -14.54 -10.64 7.77
C LEU A 132 -13.38 -11.60 7.44
N LEU A 133 -12.15 -11.18 7.70
CA LEU A 133 -10.96 -12.01 7.52
C LEU A 133 -10.98 -13.22 8.46
N LYS A 134 -11.46 -13.09 9.69
CA LYS A 134 -11.66 -14.22 10.63
C LYS A 134 -12.65 -15.26 10.11
N ALA A 135 -13.63 -14.85 9.30
CA ALA A 135 -14.59 -15.74 8.69
C ALA A 135 -14.08 -16.40 7.39
N SER A 136 -12.96 -15.92 6.84
CA SER A 136 -12.35 -16.46 5.62
C SER A 136 -11.78 -17.87 5.84
N LYS A 137 -11.83 -18.68 4.76
CA LYS A 137 -11.18 -20.01 4.69
C LYS A 137 -10.04 -20.07 3.68
N SER A 138 -9.66 -18.92 3.12
CA SER A 138 -8.73 -18.80 1.99
C SER A 138 -7.37 -18.18 2.37
N ASN A 139 -6.78 -18.58 3.53
CA ASN A 139 -5.48 -18.08 4.01
C ASN A 139 -5.45 -16.56 4.10
N PRO A 140 -6.28 -15.94 4.95
CA PRO A 140 -6.51 -14.50 4.96
C PRO A 140 -5.24 -13.69 5.27
N CYS A 141 -5.17 -12.49 4.68
CA CYS A 141 -3.97 -11.68 4.74
C CYS A 141 -4.29 -10.18 4.81
N ILE A 142 -3.53 -9.45 5.63
CA ILE A 142 -3.43 -7.99 5.60
C ILE A 142 -2.07 -7.62 5.04
N ILE A 143 -2.06 -6.78 3.98
CA ILE A 143 -0.87 -6.13 3.45
C ILE A 143 -1.00 -4.64 3.76
N ALA A 144 -0.01 -4.06 4.44
CA ALA A 144 0.03 -2.64 4.74
C ALA A 144 1.14 -1.96 3.95
N MET A 145 0.80 -0.89 3.22
CA MET A 145 1.78 -0.14 2.45
C MET A 145 2.50 0.86 3.35
N SER A 146 3.73 0.50 3.75
CA SER A 146 4.66 1.41 4.40
C SER A 146 5.55 2.10 3.34
N SER A 147 6.83 2.23 3.58
CA SER A 147 7.86 2.82 2.72
C SER A 147 9.23 2.47 3.26
N VAL A 148 10.29 2.65 2.49
CA VAL A 148 11.66 2.68 3.04
C VAL A 148 11.80 3.73 4.14
N ALA A 149 10.99 4.80 4.14
CA ALA A 149 10.88 5.75 5.23
C ALA A 149 10.30 5.15 6.53
N GLY A 150 9.77 3.93 6.51
CA GLY A 150 9.36 3.15 7.69
C GLY A 150 10.50 2.30 8.29
N ARG A 151 11.72 2.38 7.74
CA ARG A 151 12.93 1.75 8.28
C ARG A 151 14.18 2.66 8.30
N LEU A 152 14.10 3.82 7.61
CA LEU A 152 15.16 4.82 7.55
C LEU A 152 14.63 6.16 8.07
N GLY A 153 15.53 7.03 8.56
CA GLY A 153 15.20 8.43 8.78
C GLY A 153 14.96 9.14 7.45
N TYR A 154 14.02 10.10 7.42
CA TYR A 154 13.74 10.90 6.23
C TYR A 154 13.68 12.38 6.61
N ALA A 155 14.80 13.05 6.44
CA ALA A 155 14.92 14.48 6.77
C ALA A 155 13.89 15.32 6.01
N TRP A 156 13.31 16.32 6.67
CA TRP A 156 12.30 17.24 6.13
C TRP A 156 10.93 16.60 5.79
N ARG A 157 10.74 15.32 6.19
CA ARG A 157 9.54 14.53 5.92
C ARG A 157 9.05 13.80 7.18
N THR A 158 9.19 14.45 8.34
CA THR A 158 8.95 13.84 9.65
C THR A 158 7.55 13.24 9.80
N PRO A 159 6.43 13.89 9.39
CA PRO A 159 5.09 13.30 9.52
C PRO A 159 4.95 12.01 8.73
N TYR A 160 5.44 12.01 7.48
CA TYR A 160 5.44 10.83 6.62
C TYR A 160 6.27 9.68 7.21
N ALA A 161 7.51 9.96 7.64
CA ALA A 161 8.36 8.94 8.25
C ALA A 161 7.73 8.38 9.53
N ALA A 162 7.18 9.22 10.40
CA ALA A 162 6.49 8.80 11.61
C ALA A 162 5.33 7.85 11.31
N ALA A 163 4.44 8.21 10.36
CA ALA A 163 3.34 7.35 9.93
C ALA A 163 3.85 6.01 9.36
N LYS A 164 4.88 6.02 8.51
CA LYS A 164 5.40 4.80 7.87
C LYS A 164 6.12 3.87 8.84
N TRP A 165 6.81 4.39 9.86
CA TRP A 165 7.33 3.60 10.98
C TRP A 165 6.21 3.02 11.84
N ALA A 166 5.17 3.80 12.15
CA ALA A 166 4.01 3.34 12.91
C ALA A 166 3.29 2.17 12.24
N ILE A 167 3.17 2.17 10.90
CA ILE A 167 2.61 1.05 10.13
C ILE A 167 3.40 -0.24 10.36
N VAL A 168 4.73 -0.18 10.39
CA VAL A 168 5.56 -1.37 10.66
C VAL A 168 5.28 -1.92 12.06
N GLY A 169 5.20 -1.05 13.06
CA GLY A 169 4.82 -1.43 14.43
C GLY A 169 3.43 -2.05 14.51
N MET A 170 2.44 -1.41 13.86
CA MET A 170 1.07 -1.92 13.78
C MET A 170 1.01 -3.32 13.16
N VAL A 171 1.69 -3.55 12.04
CA VAL A 171 1.72 -4.85 11.36
C VAL A 171 2.31 -5.95 12.22
N LYS A 172 3.40 -5.66 12.95
CA LYS A 172 4.01 -6.63 13.89
C LYS A 172 3.05 -7.03 15.00
N SER A 173 2.31 -6.06 15.55
CA SER A 173 1.28 -6.29 16.57
C SER A 173 0.12 -7.11 16.01
N LEU A 174 -0.40 -6.74 14.84
CA LEU A 174 -1.48 -7.47 14.16
C LEU A 174 -1.09 -8.91 13.84
N ALA A 175 0.16 -9.17 13.46
CA ALA A 175 0.65 -10.52 13.18
C ALA A 175 0.58 -11.44 14.41
N ILE A 176 0.89 -10.90 15.60
CA ILE A 176 0.81 -11.64 16.87
C ILE A 176 -0.66 -11.81 17.27
N GLU A 177 -1.43 -10.74 17.22
CA GLU A 177 -2.83 -10.72 17.66
C GLU A 177 -3.74 -11.61 16.81
N LEU A 178 -3.54 -11.60 15.48
CA LEU A 178 -4.41 -12.27 14.53
C LEU A 178 -3.89 -13.65 14.09
N GLY A 179 -2.64 -13.98 14.40
CA GLY A 179 -2.02 -15.26 14.07
C GLY A 179 -2.81 -16.48 14.56
N PRO A 180 -3.33 -16.50 15.81
CA PRO A 180 -4.18 -17.59 16.30
C PRO A 180 -5.47 -17.81 15.48
N ALA A 181 -5.94 -16.76 14.76
CA ALA A 181 -7.07 -16.88 13.83
C ALA A 181 -6.63 -17.23 12.40
N GLY A 182 -5.35 -17.53 12.17
CA GLY A 182 -4.80 -17.88 10.86
C GLY A 182 -4.65 -16.68 9.91
N ILE A 183 -4.77 -15.43 10.39
CA ILE A 183 -4.61 -14.22 9.58
C ILE A 183 -3.15 -13.78 9.62
N ARG A 184 -2.56 -13.57 8.45
CA ARG A 184 -1.21 -13.03 8.30
C ARG A 184 -1.25 -11.51 8.09
N ALA A 185 -0.28 -10.81 8.63
CA ALA A 185 -0.14 -9.36 8.43
C ALA A 185 1.31 -9.04 8.09
N ASN A 186 1.54 -8.35 6.97
CA ASN A 186 2.87 -7.95 6.50
C ASN A 186 2.85 -6.51 5.98
N ALA A 187 3.97 -5.82 6.07
CA ALA A 187 4.18 -4.52 5.45
C ALA A 187 5.06 -4.68 4.20
N ILE A 188 4.70 -4.00 3.11
CA ILE A 188 5.59 -3.76 1.97
C ILE A 188 6.17 -2.35 2.13
N LEU A 189 7.47 -2.24 1.92
CA LEU A 189 8.24 -1.00 1.99
C LEU A 189 8.79 -0.65 0.60
N PRO A 190 7.99 0.02 -0.26
CA PRO A 190 8.49 0.48 -1.56
C PRO A 190 9.61 1.51 -1.38
N GLY A 191 10.57 1.48 -2.30
CA GLY A 191 11.60 2.49 -2.44
C GLY A 191 11.14 3.69 -3.28
N ILE A 192 12.01 4.13 -4.17
CA ILE A 192 11.74 5.19 -5.14
C ILE A 192 10.96 4.55 -6.28
N VAL A 193 9.63 4.75 -6.30
CA VAL A 193 8.74 4.14 -7.30
C VAL A 193 8.54 5.10 -8.46
N GLU A 194 8.75 4.61 -9.69
CA GLU A 194 8.55 5.38 -10.92
C GLU A 194 7.12 5.92 -11.05
N GLY A 195 6.99 7.11 -11.62
CA GLY A 195 5.72 7.74 -11.95
C GLY A 195 5.66 9.22 -11.56
N GLU A 196 4.56 9.87 -11.93
CA GLU A 196 4.38 11.32 -11.78
C GLU A 196 4.62 11.85 -10.35
N ARG A 197 4.38 11.03 -9.33
CA ARG A 197 4.57 11.45 -7.93
C ARG A 197 6.03 11.69 -7.63
N ILE A 198 6.92 10.78 -8.01
CA ILE A 198 8.35 10.95 -7.77
C ILE A 198 8.96 12.00 -8.69
N ASP A 199 8.48 12.09 -9.94
CA ASP A 199 8.94 13.10 -10.88
C ASP A 199 8.66 14.51 -10.34
N ARG A 200 7.47 14.75 -9.77
CA ARG A 200 7.15 16.01 -9.08
C ARG A 200 8.06 16.31 -7.88
N VAL A 201 8.41 15.28 -7.09
CA VAL A 201 9.31 15.43 -5.94
C VAL A 201 10.73 15.78 -6.41
N ILE A 202 11.22 15.08 -7.43
CA ILE A 202 12.54 15.33 -8.03
C ILE A 202 12.60 16.73 -8.63
N ASP A 203 11.59 17.13 -9.41
CA ASP A 203 11.50 18.45 -10.05
C ASP A 203 11.47 19.59 -9.02
N ALA A 204 10.64 19.46 -7.98
CA ALA A 204 10.57 20.46 -6.91
C ALA A 204 11.94 20.62 -6.22
N ARG A 205 12.62 19.52 -5.92
CA ARG A 205 13.94 19.56 -5.27
C ARG A 205 15.02 20.08 -6.21
N ALA A 206 14.97 19.73 -7.49
CA ALA A 206 15.90 20.25 -8.50
C ALA A 206 15.81 21.78 -8.60
N ARG A 207 14.59 22.34 -8.65
CA ARG A 207 14.36 23.79 -8.63
C ARG A 207 14.92 24.47 -7.38
N THR A 208 14.65 23.89 -6.20
CA THR A 208 15.14 24.45 -4.92
C THR A 208 16.66 24.50 -4.87
N LEU A 209 17.34 23.50 -5.45
CA LEU A 209 18.81 23.42 -5.43
C LEU A 209 19.49 24.03 -6.66
N GLY A 210 18.71 24.54 -7.64
CA GLY A 210 19.24 25.15 -8.86
C GLY A 210 19.99 24.17 -9.78
N VAL A 211 19.58 22.90 -9.79
CA VAL A 211 20.15 21.83 -10.65
C VAL A 211 19.13 21.35 -11.68
N SER A 212 19.57 20.59 -12.69
CA SER A 212 18.64 20.00 -13.66
C SER A 212 17.85 18.82 -13.05
N PHE A 213 16.70 18.50 -13.63
CA PHE A 213 15.90 17.33 -13.26
C PHE A 213 16.74 16.04 -13.35
N GLU A 214 17.52 15.89 -14.42
CA GLU A 214 18.36 14.72 -14.66
C GLU A 214 19.43 14.58 -13.57
N ALA A 215 20.11 15.67 -13.23
CA ALA A 215 21.15 15.66 -12.18
C ALA A 215 20.53 15.27 -10.82
N MET A 216 19.33 15.77 -10.51
CA MET A 216 18.62 15.41 -9.29
C MET A 216 18.14 13.96 -9.33
N ARG A 217 17.63 13.48 -10.46
CA ARG A 217 17.23 12.08 -10.64
C ARG A 217 18.43 11.14 -10.44
N ASP A 218 19.57 11.46 -10.99
CA ASP A 218 20.81 10.69 -10.80
C ASP A 218 21.24 10.67 -9.33
N GLU A 219 21.06 11.79 -8.59
CA GLU A 219 21.30 11.85 -7.15
C GLU A 219 20.40 10.88 -6.39
N TYR A 220 19.10 10.82 -6.73
CA TYR A 220 18.18 9.84 -6.15
C TYR A 220 18.61 8.41 -6.47
N LEU A 221 19.03 8.12 -7.70
CA LEU A 221 19.45 6.79 -8.11
C LEU A 221 20.79 6.37 -7.44
N ARG A 222 21.68 7.31 -7.12
CA ARG A 222 22.91 6.99 -6.37
C ARG A 222 22.65 6.40 -4.98
N LYS A 223 21.48 6.71 -4.39
CA LYS A 223 21.06 6.16 -3.09
C LYS A 223 20.54 4.72 -3.17
N VAL A 224 20.30 4.21 -4.37
CA VAL A 224 19.77 2.87 -4.61
C VAL A 224 20.90 1.96 -5.10
N SER A 225 21.16 0.83 -4.45
CA SER A 225 22.23 -0.08 -4.83
C SER A 225 22.08 -0.60 -6.27
N LEU A 226 20.86 -0.89 -6.72
CA LEU A 226 20.58 -1.33 -8.09
C LEU A 226 20.57 -0.20 -9.13
N ARG A 227 20.76 1.07 -8.72
CA ARG A 227 20.82 2.26 -9.61
C ARG A 227 19.59 2.41 -10.52
N ARG A 228 18.44 1.91 -10.08
CA ARG A 228 17.18 2.03 -10.81
C ARG A 228 16.02 2.24 -9.83
N MET A 229 14.97 2.88 -10.31
CA MET A 229 13.71 2.99 -9.59
C MET A 229 12.98 1.64 -9.59
N VAL A 230 12.06 1.50 -8.67
CA VAL A 230 11.11 0.39 -8.59
C VAL A 230 9.88 0.74 -9.42
N THR A 231 9.28 -0.23 -10.07
CA THR A 231 7.99 -0.05 -10.73
C THR A 231 6.83 -0.35 -9.79
N ALA A 232 5.64 0.15 -10.10
CA ALA A 232 4.44 -0.23 -9.37
C ALA A 232 4.15 -1.75 -9.49
N ASP A 233 4.55 -2.36 -10.61
CA ASP A 233 4.39 -3.80 -10.86
C ASP A 233 5.34 -4.63 -9.99
N ASP A 234 6.54 -4.16 -9.65
CA ASP A 234 7.42 -4.83 -8.70
C ASP A 234 6.75 -4.93 -7.32
N VAL A 235 6.07 -3.86 -6.89
CA VAL A 235 5.31 -3.82 -5.64
C VAL A 235 4.09 -4.74 -5.72
N ALA A 236 3.38 -4.75 -6.84
CA ALA A 236 2.22 -5.61 -7.07
C ALA A 236 2.62 -7.10 -7.08
N ALA A 237 3.77 -7.44 -7.66
CA ALA A 237 4.31 -8.81 -7.63
C ALA A 237 4.56 -9.29 -6.20
N MET A 238 5.12 -8.43 -5.33
CA MET A 238 5.30 -8.74 -3.91
C MET A 238 3.96 -8.92 -3.20
N ALA A 239 2.95 -8.10 -3.50
CA ALA A 239 1.61 -8.25 -2.93
C ALA A 239 0.97 -9.59 -3.33
N LEU A 240 1.07 -10.00 -4.60
CA LEU A 240 0.62 -11.32 -5.07
C LEU A 240 1.34 -12.46 -4.34
N PHE A 241 2.68 -12.38 -4.23
CA PHE A 241 3.46 -13.38 -3.51
C PHE A 241 2.98 -13.53 -2.08
N LEU A 242 2.80 -12.43 -1.36
CA LEU A 242 2.33 -12.44 0.03
C LEU A 242 0.93 -13.07 0.20
N CYS A 243 0.10 -13.05 -0.85
CA CYS A 243 -1.22 -13.69 -0.86
C CYS A 243 -1.20 -15.12 -1.41
N SER A 244 -0.05 -15.60 -1.87
CA SER A 244 0.10 -16.96 -2.40
C SER A 244 0.27 -18.00 -1.28
N PRO A 245 -0.01 -19.29 -1.54
CA PRO A 245 0.28 -20.36 -0.61
C PRO A 245 1.76 -20.54 -0.27
N ALA A 246 2.69 -20.00 -1.10
CA ALA A 246 4.12 -20.03 -0.82
C ALA A 246 4.47 -19.15 0.39
N ALA A 247 3.74 -18.07 0.62
CA ALA A 247 3.93 -17.15 1.74
C ALA A 247 3.17 -17.53 3.03
N ARG A 248 2.60 -18.74 3.12
CA ARG A 248 1.76 -19.16 4.26
C ARG A 248 2.39 -19.03 5.63
N ASN A 249 3.71 -19.03 5.71
CA ASN A 249 4.48 -18.85 6.95
C ASN A 249 5.18 -17.48 7.03
N VAL A 250 4.78 -16.52 6.18
CA VAL A 250 5.31 -15.15 6.16
C VAL A 250 4.29 -14.24 6.85
N THR A 251 4.58 -13.80 8.06
CA THR A 251 3.77 -12.85 8.84
C THR A 251 4.65 -11.99 9.74
N GLY A 252 4.21 -10.77 10.07
CA GLY A 252 4.95 -9.83 10.90
C GLY A 252 6.17 -9.21 10.22
N GLN A 253 6.30 -9.38 8.89
CA GLN A 253 7.47 -8.91 8.16
C GLN A 253 7.27 -7.50 7.59
N ALA A 254 8.39 -6.76 7.53
CA ALA A 254 8.53 -5.50 6.82
C ALA A 254 9.46 -5.75 5.63
N ILE A 255 8.90 -5.89 4.43
CA ILE A 255 9.60 -6.38 3.24
C ILE A 255 9.86 -5.22 2.30
N SER A 256 11.12 -4.89 2.09
CA SER A 256 11.51 -3.86 1.14
C SER A 256 11.38 -4.33 -0.30
N VAL A 257 10.82 -3.46 -1.15
CA VAL A 257 10.86 -3.54 -2.61
C VAL A 257 11.44 -2.20 -3.07
N ASP A 258 12.76 -2.07 -3.04
CA ASP A 258 13.40 -0.76 -3.07
C ASP A 258 14.76 -0.73 -3.82
N GLY A 259 15.22 -1.86 -4.35
CA GLY A 259 16.53 -1.96 -4.97
C GLY A 259 17.70 -1.73 -3.99
N ASN A 260 17.45 -1.87 -2.70
CA ASN A 260 18.30 -1.53 -1.56
C ASN A 260 18.63 -0.03 -1.51
N VAL A 261 17.68 0.75 -1.01
CA VAL A 261 17.90 2.15 -0.64
C VAL A 261 18.71 2.20 0.65
N GLU A 262 19.87 2.85 0.62
CA GLU A 262 20.83 2.87 1.75
C GLU A 262 20.55 4.05 2.70
N TYR A 263 20.06 5.18 2.17
CA TYR A 263 19.68 6.38 2.94
C TYR A 263 18.67 7.25 2.15
N LEU A 264 18.00 8.16 2.83
CA LEU A 264 16.98 9.07 2.26
C LEU A 264 17.40 10.55 2.35
#